data_6aefd8505f87cc90919f957bf3103e12
#
_entry.id   6aefd8505f87cc90919f957bf3103e12
#
_cell.length_a   1.000
_cell.length_b   1.000
_cell.length_c   1.000
_cell.angle_alpha   90.00
_cell.angle_beta   90.00
_cell.angle_gamma   90.00
#
_symmetry.space_group_name_H-M   'P 1'
#
loop_
_entity.id
_entity.type
_entity.pdbx_description
1 polymer ?
#
loop_
_entity_poly.entity_id
_entity_poly.type
_entity_poly.pdbx_seq_one_letter_code
_entity_poly.pdbx_strand_id
1 'polypeptide(L)'
;MSTKQEWSFIHGLIKLQRPRIAIEVGVASGGMARSIYSALNENTQDTDIESWYTGFDMWDTHGVSGQFSQMGSFEMVNEDLKLIGDRYALVKIDTQKDQNTFRKELTSRFTLGIDFAFIDGCHSYEGIKNDFFNVWTHMNPQGIIAFHDTAVIDGCREFIADLRIYNNGSYDISDYPYGT
;
A
#
# COMPACT_ATOMS: atom_id res chain seq x y z
N MET A 1 7.07 -11.93 1.56
CA MET A 1 5.74 -12.26 0.94
C MET A 1 4.70 -12.25 2.04
N SER A 2 3.67 -11.43 1.91
CA SER A 2 2.61 -11.29 2.92
C SER A 2 1.81 -12.59 3.12
N THR A 3 1.38 -12.84 4.35
CA THR A 3 0.67 -14.06 4.77
C THR A 3 -0.84 -13.87 4.73
N LYS A 4 -1.61 -14.98 4.75
CA LYS A 4 -3.08 -14.92 4.86
C LYS A 4 -3.56 -14.24 6.14
N GLN A 5 -2.79 -14.30 7.23
CA GLN A 5 -3.12 -13.63 8.49
C GLN A 5 -3.01 -12.12 8.35
N GLU A 6 -1.96 -11.63 7.68
CA GLU A 6 -1.79 -10.19 7.38
C GLU A 6 -2.88 -9.69 6.46
N TRP A 7 -3.25 -10.46 5.43
CA TRP A 7 -4.37 -10.11 4.55
C TRP A 7 -5.68 -9.95 5.34
N SER A 8 -5.97 -10.91 6.24
CA SER A 8 -7.17 -10.86 7.08
C SER A 8 -7.15 -9.69 8.05
N PHE A 9 -5.98 -9.34 8.61
CA PHE A 9 -5.83 -8.19 9.48
C PHE A 9 -6.08 -6.87 8.74
N ILE A 10 -5.44 -6.67 7.58
CA ILE A 10 -5.64 -5.46 6.76
C ILE A 10 -7.08 -5.37 6.26
N HIS A 11 -7.68 -6.49 5.84
CA HIS A 11 -9.10 -6.54 5.48
C HIS A 11 -9.99 -6.05 6.62
N GLY A 12 -9.79 -6.59 7.83
CA GLY A 12 -10.54 -6.19 9.03
C GLY A 12 -10.34 -4.72 9.40
N LEU A 13 -9.10 -4.21 9.26
CA LEU A 13 -8.77 -2.81 9.51
C LEU A 13 -9.51 -1.88 8.52
N ILE A 14 -9.54 -2.22 7.23
CA ILE A 14 -10.28 -1.48 6.21
C ILE A 14 -11.79 -1.53 6.46
N LYS A 15 -12.32 -2.70 6.85
CA LYS A 15 -13.75 -2.83 7.22
C LYS A 15 -14.12 -1.90 8.39
N LEU A 16 -13.24 -1.76 9.36
CA LEU A 16 -13.45 -0.91 10.54
C LEU A 16 -13.32 0.58 10.22
N GLN A 17 -12.26 0.95 9.50
CA GLN A 17 -11.93 2.35 9.20
C GLN A 17 -12.79 2.95 8.09
N ARG A 18 -13.29 2.12 7.18
CA ARG A 18 -14.12 2.53 6.05
C ARG A 18 -13.50 3.65 5.20
N PRO A 19 -12.24 3.50 4.77
CA PRO A 19 -11.59 4.51 3.94
C PRO A 19 -12.31 4.65 2.59
N ARG A 20 -12.37 5.87 2.07
CA ARG A 20 -12.87 6.14 0.71
C ARG A 20 -11.79 5.95 -0.33
N ILE A 21 -10.58 6.37 -0.01
CA ILE A 21 -9.41 6.28 -0.87
C ILE A 21 -8.35 5.43 -0.19
N ALA A 22 -8.04 4.29 -0.80
CA ALA A 22 -6.95 3.42 -0.36
C ALA A 22 -5.91 3.25 -1.47
N ILE A 23 -4.64 3.27 -1.09
CA ILE A 23 -3.52 3.01 -2.01
C ILE A 23 -2.63 1.89 -1.51
N GLU A 24 -1.91 1.26 -2.44
CA GLU A 24 -0.84 0.29 -2.17
C GLU A 24 0.39 0.64 -2.99
N VAL A 25 1.55 0.67 -2.35
CA VAL A 25 2.86 0.81 -2.99
C VAL A 25 3.58 -0.53 -2.85
N GLY A 26 3.80 -1.21 -3.99
CA GLY A 26 4.32 -2.57 -4.01
C GLY A 26 3.20 -3.63 -4.03
N VAL A 27 2.59 -3.81 -5.19
CA VAL A 27 1.44 -4.73 -5.37
C VAL A 27 1.86 -6.18 -5.61
N ALA A 28 3.00 -6.37 -6.27
CA ALA A 28 3.55 -7.69 -6.63
C ALA A 28 2.51 -8.61 -7.29
N SER A 29 2.20 -9.76 -6.66
CA SER A 29 1.21 -10.74 -7.15
C SER A 29 -0.25 -10.40 -6.82
N GLY A 30 -0.51 -9.26 -6.17
CA GLY A 30 -1.85 -8.79 -5.87
C GLY A 30 -2.54 -9.47 -4.67
N GLY A 31 -1.81 -10.19 -3.82
CA GLY A 31 -2.40 -10.83 -2.65
C GLY A 31 -3.03 -9.83 -1.69
N MET A 32 -2.28 -8.80 -1.32
CA MET A 32 -2.76 -7.72 -0.47
C MET A 32 -3.75 -6.81 -1.22
N ALA A 33 -3.51 -6.52 -2.49
CA ALA A 33 -4.43 -5.76 -3.34
C ALA A 33 -5.86 -6.33 -3.33
N ARG A 34 -5.97 -7.66 -3.50
CA ARG A 34 -7.29 -8.35 -3.42
C ARG A 34 -7.93 -8.16 -2.05
N SER A 35 -7.14 -8.27 -0.97
CA SER A 35 -7.64 -8.12 0.40
C SER A 35 -8.16 -6.71 0.67
N ILE A 36 -7.37 -5.70 0.32
CA ILE A 36 -7.73 -4.28 0.45
C ILE A 36 -8.99 -3.98 -0.37
N TYR A 37 -8.96 -4.33 -1.66
CA TYR A 37 -10.04 -3.98 -2.57
C TYR A 37 -11.35 -4.72 -2.27
N SER A 38 -11.30 -5.98 -1.85
CA SER A 38 -12.51 -6.71 -1.39
C SER A 38 -13.15 -6.00 -0.19
N ALA A 39 -12.35 -5.61 0.81
CA ALA A 39 -12.86 -4.90 1.98
C ALA A 39 -13.50 -3.54 1.63
N LEU A 40 -12.88 -2.79 0.70
CA LEU A 40 -13.45 -1.54 0.18
C LEU A 40 -14.78 -1.75 -0.55
N ASN A 41 -14.84 -2.77 -1.40
CA ASN A 41 -16.07 -3.10 -2.15
C ASN A 41 -17.20 -3.54 -1.22
N GLU A 42 -16.92 -4.34 -0.21
CA GLU A 42 -17.84 -4.70 0.84
C GLU A 42 -18.34 -3.47 1.63
N ASN A 43 -17.43 -2.54 2.00
CA ASN A 43 -17.82 -1.30 2.67
C ASN A 43 -18.75 -0.44 1.82
N THR A 44 -18.49 -0.36 0.51
CA THR A 44 -19.36 0.34 -0.43
C THR A 44 -20.75 -0.28 -0.46
N GLN A 45 -20.84 -1.62 -0.49
CA GLN A 45 -22.13 -2.32 -0.47
C GLN A 45 -22.89 -2.12 0.85
N ASP A 46 -22.16 -2.04 1.99
CA ASP A 46 -22.77 -1.87 3.31
C ASP A 46 -23.24 -0.42 3.59
N THR A 47 -22.68 0.59 2.91
CA THR A 47 -22.88 2.01 3.28
C THR A 47 -23.33 2.92 2.15
N ASP A 48 -23.36 2.44 0.91
CA ASP A 48 -23.54 3.26 -0.31
C ASP A 48 -22.46 4.36 -0.51
N ILE A 49 -21.39 4.32 0.26
CA ILE A 49 -20.25 5.25 0.12
C ILE A 49 -19.23 4.63 -0.82
N GLU A 50 -19.02 5.24 -1.98
CA GLU A 50 -18.06 4.77 -2.95
C GLU A 50 -16.63 4.86 -2.40
N SER A 51 -15.90 3.75 -2.53
CA SER A 51 -14.49 3.64 -2.20
C SER A 51 -13.68 3.29 -3.45
N TRP A 52 -12.42 3.74 -3.46
CA TRP A 52 -11.51 3.56 -4.58
C TRP A 52 -10.18 2.99 -4.13
N TYR A 53 -9.66 2.03 -4.91
CA TYR A 53 -8.32 1.47 -4.71
C TYR A 53 -7.36 1.90 -5.82
N THR A 54 -6.10 2.22 -5.47
CA THR A 54 -5.03 2.40 -6.47
C THR A 54 -3.76 1.67 -6.04
N GLY A 55 -3.30 0.75 -6.87
CA GLY A 55 -2.04 0.05 -6.70
C GLY A 55 -0.92 0.63 -7.57
N PHE A 56 0.27 0.83 -6.99
CA PHE A 56 1.48 1.28 -7.65
C PHE A 56 2.53 0.17 -7.60
N ASP A 57 3.07 -0.22 -8.75
CA ASP A 57 4.14 -1.23 -8.83
C ASP A 57 4.93 -1.08 -10.14
N MET A 58 6.13 -1.64 -10.17
CA MET A 58 6.98 -1.60 -11.34
C MET A 58 6.72 -2.76 -12.34
N TRP A 59 6.14 -3.85 -11.92
CA TRP A 59 5.85 -5.15 -12.58
C TRP A 59 6.85 -5.68 -13.63
N ASP A 60 7.37 -4.87 -14.55
CA ASP A 60 8.15 -5.34 -15.72
C ASP A 60 9.65 -5.16 -15.65
N THR A 61 10.19 -4.74 -14.54
CA THR A 61 11.64 -4.52 -14.45
C THR A 61 12.41 -5.80 -14.11
N HIS A 62 11.76 -6.95 -14.25
CA HIS A 62 12.25 -8.25 -13.78
C HIS A 62 13.23 -8.95 -14.73
N GLY A 63 14.02 -8.20 -15.47
CA GLY A 63 15.24 -8.71 -16.07
C GLY A 63 16.32 -9.09 -15.05
N VAL A 64 16.02 -8.99 -13.73
CA VAL A 64 16.95 -9.31 -12.67
C VAL A 64 16.67 -10.70 -12.11
N SER A 65 17.42 -11.65 -12.62
CA SER A 65 17.77 -12.96 -12.02
C SER A 65 16.73 -13.64 -11.10
N GLY A 66 16.04 -14.64 -11.60
CA GLY A 66 15.66 -15.88 -10.96
C GLY A 66 14.82 -15.90 -9.68
N GLN A 67 14.96 -14.97 -8.77
CA GLN A 67 14.27 -14.95 -7.49
C GLN A 67 12.90 -14.25 -7.53
N PHE A 68 12.67 -13.38 -8.48
CA PHE A 68 11.45 -12.58 -8.61
C PHE A 68 10.51 -13.00 -9.75
N SER A 69 10.80 -14.07 -10.44
CA SER A 69 9.96 -14.58 -11.55
C SER A 69 8.57 -15.11 -11.13
N GLN A 70 8.28 -15.13 -9.81
CA GLN A 70 6.97 -15.51 -9.25
C GLN A 70 6.15 -14.31 -8.75
N MET A 71 6.67 -13.12 -8.87
CA MET A 71 5.93 -11.89 -8.56
C MET A 71 5.00 -11.62 -9.75
N GLY A 72 3.71 -11.82 -9.62
CA GLY A 72 2.67 -11.74 -10.65
C GLY A 72 2.86 -10.68 -11.72
N SER A 73 2.10 -10.75 -12.80
CA SER A 73 2.10 -9.71 -13.82
C SER A 73 1.03 -8.67 -13.57
N PHE A 74 1.19 -7.50 -14.15
CA PHE A 74 0.15 -6.46 -14.19
C PHE A 74 -1.19 -7.01 -14.67
N GLU A 75 -1.18 -7.79 -15.76
CA GLU A 75 -2.37 -8.37 -16.37
C GLU A 75 -3.09 -9.33 -15.41
N MET A 76 -2.34 -10.20 -14.73
CA MET A 76 -2.90 -11.14 -13.76
C MET A 76 -3.59 -10.40 -12.61
N VAL A 77 -2.93 -9.40 -12.02
CA VAL A 77 -3.52 -8.60 -10.94
C VAL A 77 -4.75 -7.84 -11.42
N ASN A 78 -4.67 -7.26 -12.63
CA ASN A 78 -5.78 -6.52 -13.21
C ASN A 78 -7.00 -7.42 -13.48
N GLU A 79 -6.80 -8.64 -13.96
CA GLU A 79 -7.89 -9.60 -14.15
C GLU A 79 -8.51 -10.03 -12.81
N ASP A 80 -7.69 -10.30 -11.81
CA ASP A 80 -8.17 -10.64 -10.47
C ASP A 80 -9.02 -9.52 -9.83
N LEU A 81 -8.58 -8.26 -9.93
CA LEU A 81 -9.32 -7.14 -9.36
C LEU A 81 -10.62 -6.86 -10.11
N LYS A 82 -10.68 -7.07 -11.43
CA LYS A 82 -11.92 -6.96 -12.21
C LYS A 82 -13.02 -7.89 -11.70
N LEU A 83 -12.69 -9.05 -11.15
CA LEU A 83 -13.67 -9.97 -10.58
C LEU A 83 -14.32 -9.43 -9.31
N ILE A 84 -13.69 -8.47 -8.64
CA ILE A 84 -14.19 -7.84 -7.41
C ILE A 84 -15.06 -6.63 -7.75
N GLY A 85 -14.65 -5.82 -8.74
CA GLY A 85 -15.37 -4.61 -9.14
C GLY A 85 -14.60 -3.76 -10.15
N ASP A 86 -15.06 -2.53 -10.36
CA ASP A 86 -14.53 -1.58 -11.37
C ASP A 86 -13.92 -0.28 -10.78
N ARG A 87 -13.96 -0.13 -9.43
CA ARG A 87 -13.44 1.05 -8.73
C ARG A 87 -12.00 0.88 -8.26
N TYR A 88 -11.13 0.61 -9.21
CA TYR A 88 -9.69 0.53 -8.94
C TYR A 88 -8.86 1.09 -10.12
N ALA A 89 -7.60 1.37 -9.83
CA ALA A 89 -6.57 1.66 -10.83
C ALA A 89 -5.27 0.93 -10.48
N LEU A 90 -4.55 0.49 -11.50
CA LEU A 90 -3.18 -0.02 -11.38
C LEU A 90 -2.27 0.92 -12.16
N VAL A 91 -1.21 1.39 -11.52
CA VAL A 91 -0.25 2.34 -12.08
C VAL A 91 1.12 1.67 -12.11
N LYS A 92 1.63 1.45 -13.34
CA LYS A 92 2.97 0.91 -13.53
C LYS A 92 4.02 1.99 -13.37
N ILE A 93 4.81 1.92 -12.30
CA ILE A 93 5.82 2.92 -11.96
C ILE A 93 6.90 2.34 -11.04
N ASP A 94 8.15 2.74 -11.25
CA ASP A 94 9.25 2.55 -10.29
C ASP A 94 9.29 3.78 -9.37
N THR A 95 8.72 3.67 -8.17
CA THR A 95 8.60 4.80 -7.23
C THR A 95 9.94 5.36 -6.79
N GLN A 96 11.04 4.60 -6.94
CA GLN A 96 12.37 5.05 -6.57
C GLN A 96 13.07 5.82 -7.70
N LYS A 97 12.94 5.36 -8.95
CA LYS A 97 13.53 6.04 -10.11
C LYS A 97 12.68 7.20 -10.60
N ASP A 98 11.37 7.04 -10.56
CA ASP A 98 10.41 7.98 -11.14
C ASP A 98 9.67 8.81 -10.07
N GLN A 99 10.36 9.22 -9.00
CA GLN A 99 9.77 9.93 -7.85
C GLN A 99 8.93 11.15 -8.24
N ASN A 100 9.37 11.93 -9.25
CA ASN A 100 8.61 13.09 -9.71
C ASN A 100 7.30 12.70 -10.40
N THR A 101 7.30 11.59 -11.15
CA THR A 101 6.09 11.03 -11.76
C THR A 101 5.18 10.48 -10.69
N PHE A 102 5.72 9.76 -9.71
CA PHE A 102 4.95 9.26 -8.57
C PHE A 102 4.22 10.38 -7.81
N ARG A 103 4.92 11.47 -7.47
CA ARG A 103 4.31 12.65 -6.84
C ARG A 103 3.20 13.28 -7.68
N LYS A 104 3.41 13.37 -9.00
CA LYS A 104 2.38 13.89 -9.92
C LYS A 104 1.15 12.99 -9.95
N GLU A 105 1.34 11.67 -9.99
CA GLU A 105 0.23 10.70 -9.92
C GLU A 105 -0.55 10.86 -8.61
N LEU A 106 0.14 10.93 -7.46
CA LEU A 106 -0.50 11.16 -6.16
C LEU A 106 -1.28 12.50 -6.15
N THR A 107 -0.65 13.58 -6.55
CA THR A 107 -1.28 14.92 -6.54
C THR A 107 -2.49 15.00 -7.48
N SER A 108 -2.40 14.40 -8.68
CA SER A 108 -3.47 14.50 -9.68
C SER A 108 -4.68 13.61 -9.37
N ARG A 109 -4.44 12.43 -8.76
CA ARG A 109 -5.49 11.46 -8.48
C ARG A 109 -6.19 11.70 -7.15
N PHE A 110 -5.44 12.15 -6.12
CA PHE A 110 -5.94 12.19 -4.75
C PHE A 110 -6.14 13.61 -4.22
N THR A 111 -6.87 14.43 -4.98
CA THR A 111 -7.23 15.80 -4.58
C THR A 111 -8.07 15.88 -3.30
N LEU A 112 -8.77 14.79 -2.95
CA LEU A 112 -9.52 14.65 -1.70
C LEU A 112 -8.72 14.02 -0.55
N GLY A 113 -7.43 13.72 -0.81
CA GLY A 113 -6.56 13.03 0.13
C GLY A 113 -6.70 11.52 0.12
N ILE A 114 -5.83 10.85 0.87
CA ILE A 114 -5.74 9.39 1.02
C ILE A 114 -6.13 9.03 2.44
N ASP A 115 -7.03 8.07 2.63
CA ASP A 115 -7.48 7.63 3.95
C ASP A 115 -6.72 6.40 4.45
N PHE A 116 -6.24 5.56 3.53
CA PHE A 116 -5.46 4.37 3.85
C PHE A 116 -4.35 4.16 2.83
N ALA A 117 -3.15 3.88 3.32
CA ALA A 117 -2.01 3.49 2.48
C ALA A 117 -1.35 2.23 3.02
N PHE A 118 -1.01 1.29 2.14
CA PHE A 118 -0.16 0.13 2.45
C PHE A 118 1.16 0.27 1.70
N ILE A 119 2.29 0.25 2.42
CA ILE A 119 3.63 0.41 1.85
C ILE A 119 4.40 -0.90 1.99
N ASP A 120 4.63 -1.56 0.86
CA ASP A 120 5.38 -2.83 0.70
C ASP A 120 6.24 -2.80 -0.58
N GLY A 121 6.79 -1.62 -0.92
CA GLY A 121 7.56 -1.39 -2.15
C GLY A 121 9.05 -1.71 -1.98
N CYS A 122 9.87 -0.67 -1.94
CA CYS A 122 11.32 -0.82 -1.77
C CYS A 122 11.70 -1.01 -0.30
N HIS A 123 12.36 -2.13 0.02
CA HIS A 123 12.72 -2.51 1.39
C HIS A 123 14.03 -1.88 1.91
N SER A 124 14.71 -1.04 1.13
CA SER A 124 15.85 -0.27 1.65
C SER A 124 15.35 0.89 2.52
N TYR A 125 16.18 1.35 3.48
CA TYR A 125 15.86 2.49 4.32
C TYR A 125 15.42 3.73 3.50
N GLU A 126 16.22 4.11 2.50
CA GLU A 126 15.90 5.27 1.65
C GLU A 126 14.67 5.03 0.77
N GLY A 127 14.43 3.79 0.35
CA GLY A 127 13.27 3.44 -0.46
C GLY A 127 11.96 3.59 0.31
N ILE A 128 11.83 2.95 1.46
CA ILE A 128 10.64 3.05 2.30
C ILE A 128 10.41 4.48 2.82
N LYS A 129 11.48 5.20 3.12
CA LYS A 129 11.45 6.61 3.50
C LYS A 129 10.88 7.49 2.39
N ASN A 130 11.34 7.29 1.14
CA ASN A 130 10.84 8.04 -0.01
C ASN A 130 9.36 7.74 -0.27
N ASP A 131 8.95 6.47 -0.23
CA ASP A 131 7.55 6.09 -0.42
C ASP A 131 6.68 6.71 0.69
N PHE A 132 7.12 6.61 1.96
CA PHE A 132 6.41 7.23 3.09
C PHE A 132 6.21 8.73 2.90
N PHE A 133 7.26 9.51 2.66
CA PHE A 133 7.12 10.98 2.59
C PHE A 133 6.32 11.42 1.37
N ASN A 134 6.41 10.71 0.25
CA ASN A 134 5.55 10.99 -0.90
C ASN A 134 4.07 10.75 -0.58
N VAL A 135 3.75 9.64 0.09
CA VAL A 135 2.38 9.31 0.49
C VAL A 135 1.88 10.21 1.61
N TRP A 136 2.70 10.44 2.66
CA TRP A 136 2.36 11.23 3.84
C TRP A 136 1.81 12.61 3.52
N THR A 137 2.39 13.29 2.53
CA THR A 137 1.95 14.64 2.12
C THR A 137 0.55 14.68 1.50
N HIS A 138 -0.02 13.52 1.19
CA HIS A 138 -1.36 13.37 0.62
C HIS A 138 -2.36 12.69 1.56
N MET A 139 -1.92 12.32 2.77
CA MET A 139 -2.80 11.67 3.75
C MET A 139 -3.84 12.64 4.31
N ASN A 140 -5.07 12.16 4.45
CA ASN A 140 -6.10 12.84 5.20
C ASN A 140 -5.80 12.82 6.71
N PRO A 141 -6.25 13.83 7.49
CA PRO A 141 -6.27 13.71 8.94
C PRO A 141 -7.00 12.42 9.37
N GLN A 142 -6.40 11.67 10.31
CA GLN A 142 -6.87 10.34 10.77
C GLN A 142 -6.70 9.20 9.74
N GLY A 143 -6.06 9.46 8.59
CA GLY A 143 -5.65 8.40 7.67
C GLY A 143 -4.62 7.47 8.30
N ILE A 144 -4.57 6.24 7.80
CA ILE A 144 -3.67 5.19 8.28
C ILE A 144 -2.65 4.85 7.20
N ILE A 145 -1.36 4.79 7.58
CA ILE A 145 -0.30 4.18 6.78
C ILE A 145 0.13 2.88 7.47
N ALA A 146 -0.04 1.76 6.78
CA ALA A 146 0.45 0.46 7.21
C ALA A 146 1.73 0.10 6.44
N PHE A 147 2.72 -0.45 7.15
CA PHE A 147 3.99 -0.88 6.57
C PHE A 147 4.15 -2.39 6.70
N HIS A 148 4.70 -3.01 5.65
CA HIS A 148 5.10 -4.41 5.65
C HIS A 148 6.58 -4.58 6.02
N ASP A 149 6.97 -5.81 6.37
CA ASP A 149 8.36 -6.26 6.61
C ASP A 149 9.17 -5.48 7.67
N THR A 150 8.51 -4.72 8.52
CA THR A 150 9.15 -3.83 9.52
C THR A 150 9.86 -4.58 10.65
N ALA A 151 9.55 -5.85 10.86
CA ALA A 151 10.20 -6.69 11.86
C ALA A 151 11.37 -7.52 11.31
N VAL A 152 11.35 -7.82 9.99
CA VAL A 152 12.25 -8.83 9.40
C VAL A 152 13.30 -8.24 8.46
N ILE A 153 13.07 -7.07 7.89
CA ILE A 153 13.99 -6.42 6.95
C ILE A 153 14.64 -5.19 7.60
N ASP A 154 15.97 -5.15 7.61
CA ASP A 154 16.74 -4.15 8.32
C ASP A 154 16.38 -2.72 7.90
N GLY A 155 16.34 -2.42 6.61
CA GLY A 155 16.00 -1.07 6.13
C GLY A 155 14.62 -0.60 6.55
N CYS A 156 13.62 -1.49 6.54
CA CYS A 156 12.27 -1.19 7.01
C CYS A 156 12.25 -0.97 8.53
N ARG A 157 12.93 -1.84 9.29
CA ARG A 157 13.02 -1.74 10.74
C ARG A 157 13.70 -0.46 11.21
N GLU A 158 14.83 -0.09 10.58
CA GLU A 158 15.56 1.14 10.87
C GLU A 158 14.72 2.38 10.60
N PHE A 159 14.03 2.43 9.47
CA PHE A 159 13.15 3.55 9.15
C PHE A 159 12.02 3.72 10.18
N ILE A 160 11.35 2.63 10.57
CA ILE A 160 10.28 2.70 11.59
C ILE A 160 10.83 3.10 12.97
N ALA A 161 12.04 2.66 13.32
CA ALA A 161 12.70 3.10 14.56
C ALA A 161 12.95 4.62 14.54
N ASP A 162 13.44 5.15 13.42
CA ASP A 162 13.64 6.59 13.24
C ASP A 162 12.33 7.38 13.28
N LEU A 163 11.28 6.89 12.63
CA LEU A 163 9.95 7.51 12.73
C LEU A 163 9.47 7.64 14.17
N ARG A 164 9.71 6.63 15.02
CA ARG A 164 9.37 6.68 16.45
C ARG A 164 10.18 7.71 17.22
N ILE A 165 11.47 7.81 16.93
CA ILE A 165 12.38 8.75 17.60
C ILE A 165 12.05 10.20 17.22
N TYR A 166 11.80 10.44 15.93
CA TYR A 166 11.57 11.80 15.40
C TYR A 166 10.11 12.21 15.37
N ASN A 167 9.21 11.35 15.85
CA ASN A 167 7.80 11.69 15.98
C ASN A 167 7.60 12.79 17.02
N ASN A 168 7.18 13.95 16.58
CA ASN A 168 6.87 15.11 17.43
C ASN A 168 5.38 15.16 17.86
N GLY A 169 4.70 14.03 17.87
CA GLY A 169 3.27 13.94 18.18
C GLY A 169 2.34 14.18 16.97
N SER A 170 2.91 14.19 15.75
CA SER A 170 2.12 14.37 14.53
C SER A 170 1.35 13.11 14.13
N TYR A 171 1.70 11.95 14.69
CA TYR A 171 1.05 10.66 14.40
C TYR A 171 1.29 9.65 15.53
N ASP A 172 0.42 8.64 15.62
CA ASP A 172 0.57 7.50 16.52
C ASP A 172 1.14 6.30 15.77
N ILE A 173 2.08 5.58 16.41
CA ILE A 173 2.67 4.36 15.85
C ILE A 173 2.26 3.18 16.73
N SER A 174 1.62 2.17 16.10
CA SER A 174 1.26 0.92 16.74
C SER A 174 1.84 -0.28 15.98
N ASP A 175 2.30 -1.29 16.71
CA ASP A 175 2.71 -2.54 16.12
C ASP A 175 1.54 -3.52 16.07
N TYR A 176 1.40 -4.21 14.95
CA TYR A 176 0.59 -5.41 14.90
C TYR A 176 1.48 -6.59 15.32
N PRO A 177 1.22 -7.24 16.47
CA PRO A 177 2.03 -8.38 16.89
C PRO A 177 1.79 -9.56 15.93
N TYR A 178 2.85 -9.94 15.21
CA TYR A 178 2.86 -11.24 14.54
C TYR A 178 2.75 -12.34 15.60
N GLY A 179 1.78 -13.20 15.44
CA GLY A 179 1.78 -14.46 16.20
C GLY A 179 3.06 -15.23 15.86
N THR A 180 3.88 -15.46 16.82
CA THR A 180 5.05 -16.35 16.78
C THR A 180 4.61 -17.77 16.53
#